data_baf99f960054371e98edc66952c17d3c
#
_entry.id   baf99f960054371e98edc66952c17d3c
#
_cell.length_a   1.000
_cell.length_b   1.000
_cell.length_c   1.000
_cell.angle_alpha   90.00
_cell.angle_beta   90.00
_cell.angle_gamma   90.00
#
_symmetry.space_group_name_H-M   'P 1'
#
loop_
_entity.id
_entity.type
_entity.pdbx_description
1 polymer ?
#
loop_
_entity_poly.entity_id
_entity_poly.type
_entity_poly.pdbx_seq_one_letter_code
_entity_poly.pdbx_strand_id
1 'polypeptide(L)'
;MRKILSSAAVVLLAAVSISKSGAAGPDHVDITWISIANIHYQMGSFGVLTDGYITRIPESEFHGGGGGYAYTRKPWKPDVAAVSRVLDAIGGADKIKLLLTGHSHWDHSFDTATWSRLTGAPIIGSQTTCFEVMAENLPAERCRPVVGLEKIVISEGVTMRVVRWNHSGDPAKNWEQHDPVELDDIPRQDPATGGLKAGVAEDFPNGGGNRGFLFTVDGPQGRYSWFYHNSASAVDLHVPIVIKGVDYGAPIENLKIAMKDAGLQSVDLWIGTGGLPVAQLVVPVIKPKAHIPIHWDGLWESFEGGMPWPFSDAAVEDYLAKSGVKLLKPGQYMDKWQLDKTSIRAVENSAIKSALGFSEIQSFPGR
;
A
#
# COMPACT_ATOMS: atom_id res chain seq x y z
N MET A 1 -33.70 2.26 79.89
CA MET A 1 -33.99 1.95 78.49
C MET A 1 -33.57 3.12 77.59
N ARG A 2 -32.40 3.09 77.02
CA ARG A 2 -31.91 4.11 76.03
C ARG A 2 -32.00 3.52 74.62
N LYS A 3 -32.81 4.14 73.75
CA LYS A 3 -32.91 3.80 72.34
C LYS A 3 -31.74 4.45 71.60
N ILE A 4 -30.94 3.62 70.94
CA ILE A 4 -29.86 4.05 70.04
C ILE A 4 -30.51 4.14 68.65
N LEU A 5 -30.57 5.34 68.09
CA LEU A 5 -30.95 5.61 66.71
C LEU A 5 -29.70 5.47 65.85
N SER A 6 -29.71 4.47 64.98
CA SER A 6 -28.66 4.26 63.97
C SER A 6 -29.00 5.02 62.71
N SER A 7 -28.23 6.10 62.39
CA SER A 7 -28.33 6.83 61.14
C SER A 7 -27.49 6.16 60.09
N ALA A 8 -28.11 5.55 59.09
CA ALA A 8 -27.44 5.03 57.92
C ALA A 8 -27.17 6.18 56.91
N ALA A 9 -25.91 6.52 56.75
CA ALA A 9 -25.49 7.47 55.70
C ALA A 9 -25.40 6.72 54.36
N VAL A 10 -26.27 7.10 53.42
CA VAL A 10 -26.22 6.65 52.05
C VAL A 10 -25.15 7.47 51.31
N VAL A 11 -24.02 6.84 50.99
CA VAL A 11 -22.98 7.41 50.14
C VAL A 11 -23.40 7.22 48.70
N LEU A 12 -23.85 8.30 48.05
CA LEU A 12 -24.04 8.32 46.58
C LEU A 12 -22.68 8.38 45.91
N LEU A 13 -22.22 7.24 45.38
CA LEU A 13 -21.07 7.19 44.45
C LEU A 13 -21.54 7.75 43.09
N ALA A 14 -21.22 9.01 42.80
CA ALA A 14 -21.31 9.55 41.46
C ALA A 14 -20.27 8.87 40.59
N ALA A 15 -20.73 8.01 39.68
CA ALA A 15 -19.88 7.45 38.64
C ALA A 15 -19.49 8.57 37.67
N VAL A 16 -18.28 9.11 37.85
CA VAL A 16 -17.65 9.98 36.86
C VAL A 16 -17.29 9.12 35.67
N SER A 17 -18.13 9.15 34.64
CA SER A 17 -17.79 8.60 33.32
C SER A 17 -16.67 9.47 32.75
N ILE A 18 -15.43 9.03 32.92
CA ILE A 18 -14.29 9.57 32.17
C ILE A 18 -14.48 9.12 30.73
N SER A 19 -15.17 9.92 29.92
CA SER A 19 -15.07 9.82 28.49
C SER A 19 -13.61 10.09 28.14
N LYS A 20 -12.87 9.05 27.79
CA LYS A 20 -11.60 9.22 27.07
C LYS A 20 -11.95 9.89 25.74
N SER A 21 -11.91 11.21 25.70
CA SER A 21 -11.80 11.94 24.46
C SER A 21 -10.39 11.66 23.93
N GLY A 22 -10.20 10.53 23.27
CA GLY A 22 -9.09 10.40 22.33
C GLY A 22 -9.31 11.51 21.32
N ALA A 23 -8.27 12.28 21.00
CA ALA A 23 -8.40 13.29 19.98
C ALA A 23 -8.86 12.61 18.69
N ALA A 24 -9.77 13.25 17.99
CA ALA A 24 -10.31 12.70 16.75
C ALA A 24 -9.24 12.72 15.67
N GLY A 25 -9.15 11.64 14.88
CA GLY A 25 -8.34 11.60 13.68
C GLY A 25 -8.82 12.62 12.63
N PRO A 26 -8.16 12.66 11.46
CA PRO A 26 -8.50 13.61 10.41
C PRO A 26 -9.94 13.43 9.89
N ASP A 27 -10.55 14.53 9.43
CA ASP A 27 -11.91 14.52 8.84
C ASP A 27 -12.00 13.65 7.60
N HIS A 28 -10.95 13.64 6.81
CA HIS A 28 -10.84 12.92 5.55
C HIS A 28 -9.39 12.51 5.26
N VAL A 29 -9.23 11.63 4.29
CA VAL A 29 -7.96 11.34 3.63
C VAL A 29 -8.03 11.76 2.15
N ASP A 30 -7.05 12.52 1.71
CA ASP A 30 -6.79 12.72 0.30
C ASP A 30 -5.93 11.56 -0.21
N ILE A 31 -6.36 10.93 -1.29
CA ILE A 31 -5.75 9.74 -1.90
C ILE A 31 -5.31 10.12 -3.29
N THR A 32 -4.02 10.20 -3.54
CA THR A 32 -3.45 10.50 -4.86
C THR A 32 -2.80 9.24 -5.42
N TRP A 33 -3.29 8.77 -6.56
CA TRP A 33 -2.64 7.70 -7.30
C TRP A 33 -1.52 8.27 -8.15
N ILE A 34 -0.28 7.94 -7.80
CA ILE A 34 0.90 8.45 -8.50
C ILE A 34 1.12 7.65 -9.79
N SER A 35 1.18 6.32 -9.68
CA SER A 35 1.30 5.36 -10.80
C SER A 35 1.42 3.94 -10.22
N ILE A 36 1.25 2.88 -11.01
CA ILE A 36 1.37 1.47 -10.61
C ILE A 36 0.61 1.24 -9.30
N ALA A 37 1.33 0.92 -8.22
CA ALA A 37 0.78 0.73 -6.88
C ALA A 37 1.14 1.88 -5.91
N ASN A 38 1.68 2.97 -6.44
CA ASN A 38 2.16 4.10 -5.65
C ASN A 38 1.00 5.01 -5.27
N ILE A 39 0.66 5.04 -4.00
CA ILE A 39 -0.44 5.87 -3.48
C ILE A 39 0.09 6.79 -2.39
N HIS A 40 -0.17 8.07 -2.54
CA HIS A 40 0.04 9.05 -1.49
C HIS A 40 -1.28 9.32 -0.75
N TYR A 41 -1.29 9.08 0.56
CA TYR A 41 -2.41 9.37 1.46
C TYR A 41 -2.05 10.59 2.29
N GLN A 42 -2.82 11.66 2.19
CA GLN A 42 -2.66 12.84 3.05
C GLN A 42 -3.81 12.90 4.06
N MET A 43 -3.49 12.77 5.33
CA MET A 43 -4.40 12.76 6.48
C MET A 43 -4.08 13.95 7.38
N GLY A 44 -4.70 15.10 7.14
CA GLY A 44 -4.30 16.35 7.79
C GLY A 44 -2.83 16.70 7.52
N SER A 45 -2.00 16.79 8.56
CA SER A 45 -0.56 17.00 8.43
C SER A 45 0.27 15.71 8.26
N PHE A 46 -0.35 14.53 8.37
CA PHE A 46 0.33 13.24 8.28
C PHE A 46 0.17 12.63 6.91
N GLY A 47 1.27 12.47 6.18
CA GLY A 47 1.29 11.84 4.86
C GLY A 47 1.92 10.45 4.89
N VAL A 48 1.34 9.52 4.12
CA VAL A 48 1.83 8.15 3.93
C VAL A 48 2.01 7.91 2.44
N LEU A 49 3.14 7.33 2.04
CA LEU A 49 3.34 6.85 0.67
C LEU A 49 3.46 5.33 0.69
N THR A 50 2.68 4.65 -0.15
CA THR A 50 2.85 3.21 -0.40
C THR A 50 3.69 2.99 -1.65
N ASP A 51 4.65 2.07 -1.58
CA ASP A 51 5.60 1.68 -2.62
C ASP A 51 6.46 2.87 -3.10
N GLY A 52 6.14 3.51 -4.22
CA GLY A 52 6.80 4.76 -4.63
C GLY A 52 7.76 4.60 -5.80
N TYR A 53 7.65 3.54 -6.61
CA TYR A 53 8.52 3.29 -7.75
C TYR A 53 8.30 4.31 -8.89
N ILE A 54 9.30 5.16 -9.14
CA ILE A 54 9.31 6.21 -10.16
C ILE A 54 10.42 6.00 -11.21
N THR A 55 11.49 5.32 -10.84
CA THR A 55 12.71 5.17 -11.65
C THR A 55 12.49 4.56 -13.03
N ARG A 56 11.56 3.67 -13.25
CA ARG A 56 11.23 3.05 -14.56
C ARG A 56 12.45 2.45 -15.28
N ILE A 57 12.87 1.26 -14.84
CA ILE A 57 13.90 0.49 -15.56
C ILE A 57 13.31 0.04 -16.91
N PRO A 58 13.92 0.34 -18.06
CA PRO A 58 13.39 -0.06 -19.36
C PRO A 58 13.27 -1.59 -19.52
N GLU A 59 12.20 -2.05 -20.15
CA GLU A 59 11.96 -3.50 -20.37
C GLU A 59 13.15 -4.20 -21.05
N SER A 60 13.73 -3.57 -22.06
CA SER A 60 14.88 -4.10 -22.80
C SER A 60 16.12 -4.31 -21.93
N GLU A 61 16.27 -3.52 -20.89
CA GLU A 61 17.37 -3.64 -19.92
C GLU A 61 17.04 -4.66 -18.82
N PHE A 62 15.77 -4.78 -18.46
CA PHE A 62 15.30 -5.68 -17.41
C PHE A 62 15.32 -7.13 -17.87
N HIS A 63 14.73 -7.44 -19.01
CA HIS A 63 14.66 -8.82 -19.51
C HIS A 63 15.93 -9.32 -20.20
N GLY A 64 16.95 -8.49 -20.40
CA GLY A 64 18.26 -8.89 -20.92
C GLY A 64 18.24 -9.60 -22.28
N GLY A 65 17.15 -9.48 -23.06
CA GLY A 65 17.00 -10.06 -24.40
C GLY A 65 16.76 -11.58 -24.44
N GLY A 66 16.60 -12.24 -23.31
CA GLY A 66 16.22 -13.66 -23.21
C GLY A 66 14.76 -13.80 -22.78
N GLY A 67 13.93 -14.51 -23.53
CA GLY A 67 12.57 -14.81 -23.13
C GLY A 67 12.51 -15.56 -21.79
N GLY A 68 11.47 -15.31 -20.98
CA GLY A 68 11.27 -15.91 -19.65
C GLY A 68 11.81 -15.05 -18.51
N TYR A 69 11.97 -15.63 -17.33
CA TYR A 69 12.40 -14.94 -16.10
C TYR A 69 13.92 -14.64 -16.05
N ALA A 70 14.56 -14.41 -17.20
CA ALA A 70 15.95 -13.95 -17.26
C ALA A 70 16.01 -12.46 -16.90
N TYR A 71 15.80 -12.14 -15.63
CA TYR A 71 15.94 -10.80 -15.11
C TYR A 71 17.32 -10.24 -15.42
N THR A 72 17.39 -8.92 -15.60
CA THR A 72 18.69 -8.28 -15.81
C THR A 72 19.57 -8.45 -14.58
N ARG A 73 20.85 -8.74 -14.85
CA ARG A 73 21.89 -8.72 -13.83
C ARG A 73 22.67 -7.39 -13.82
N LYS A 74 22.22 -6.43 -14.62
CA LYS A 74 22.83 -5.10 -14.67
C LYS A 74 22.42 -4.31 -13.44
N PRO A 75 23.36 -3.79 -12.67
CA PRO A 75 23.06 -2.94 -11.53
C PRO A 75 22.41 -1.63 -11.97
N TRP A 76 21.43 -1.19 -11.21
CA TRP A 76 20.70 0.06 -11.43
C TRP A 76 20.75 0.94 -10.18
N LYS A 77 20.61 2.25 -10.38
CA LYS A 77 20.42 3.23 -9.32
C LYS A 77 19.07 3.90 -9.46
N PRO A 78 18.43 4.27 -8.35
CA PRO A 78 17.24 5.11 -8.38
C PRO A 78 17.49 6.43 -9.12
N ASP A 79 16.51 6.87 -9.92
CA ASP A 79 16.51 8.21 -10.51
C ASP A 79 16.05 9.24 -9.45
N VAL A 80 17.03 9.72 -8.69
CA VAL A 80 16.81 10.69 -7.61
C VAL A 80 16.15 11.98 -8.13
N ALA A 81 16.42 12.38 -9.38
CA ALA A 81 15.83 13.58 -9.95
C ALA A 81 14.34 13.38 -10.26
N ALA A 82 13.97 12.22 -10.82
CA ALA A 82 12.57 11.87 -11.06
C ALA A 82 11.79 11.78 -9.75
N VAL A 83 12.32 11.09 -8.74
CA VAL A 83 11.70 11.01 -7.41
C VAL A 83 11.55 12.40 -6.77
N SER A 84 12.58 13.27 -6.87
CA SER A 84 12.51 14.63 -6.32
C SER A 84 11.44 15.48 -7.01
N ARG A 85 11.29 15.38 -8.34
CA ARG A 85 10.23 16.11 -9.06
C ARG A 85 8.83 15.73 -8.57
N VAL A 86 8.60 14.42 -8.33
CA VAL A 86 7.32 13.97 -7.78
C VAL A 86 7.13 14.47 -6.36
N LEU A 87 8.18 14.40 -5.53
CA LEU A 87 8.14 14.90 -4.16
C LEU A 87 7.81 16.40 -4.11
N ASP A 88 8.46 17.20 -4.95
CA ASP A 88 8.18 18.64 -5.04
C ASP A 88 6.75 18.91 -5.50
N ALA A 89 6.26 18.16 -6.48
CA ALA A 89 4.90 18.31 -7.00
C ALA A 89 3.83 18.01 -5.95
N ILE A 90 4.03 17.02 -5.06
CA ILE A 90 3.10 16.74 -3.96
C ILE A 90 3.25 17.67 -2.76
N GLY A 91 4.19 18.61 -2.80
CA GLY A 91 4.37 19.65 -1.78
C GLY A 91 5.56 19.48 -0.85
N GLY A 92 6.52 18.64 -1.22
CA GLY A 92 7.82 18.50 -0.54
C GLY A 92 7.85 17.47 0.59
N ALA A 93 9.01 17.40 1.26
CA ALA A 93 9.34 16.36 2.24
C ALA A 93 8.34 16.26 3.41
N ASP A 94 7.74 17.36 3.80
CA ASP A 94 6.78 17.39 4.90
C ASP A 94 5.47 16.64 4.60
N LYS A 95 5.21 16.34 3.34
CA LYS A 95 4.02 15.58 2.90
C LYS A 95 4.17 14.07 3.03
N ILE A 96 5.35 13.57 3.40
CA ILE A 96 5.57 12.13 3.62
C ILE A 96 6.19 11.95 5.00
N LYS A 97 5.45 11.32 5.91
CA LYS A 97 5.86 11.03 7.28
C LYS A 97 6.04 9.53 7.53
N LEU A 98 5.60 8.70 6.59
CA LEU A 98 5.72 7.25 6.64
C LEU A 98 5.75 6.68 5.23
N LEU A 99 6.65 5.72 5.00
CA LEU A 99 6.71 4.91 3.79
C LEU A 99 6.24 3.50 4.11
N LEU A 100 5.41 2.92 3.24
CA LEU A 100 4.96 1.54 3.32
C LEU A 100 5.35 0.82 2.04
N THR A 101 5.84 -0.40 2.16
CA THR A 101 6.12 -1.26 1.00
C THR A 101 5.32 -2.55 1.13
N GLY A 102 4.47 -2.84 0.15
CA GLY A 102 3.63 -4.04 0.16
C GLY A 102 4.45 -5.30 -0.05
N HIS A 103 5.39 -5.28 -0.99
CA HIS A 103 6.38 -6.34 -1.19
C HIS A 103 7.65 -5.80 -1.85
N SER A 104 8.67 -6.66 -1.97
CA SER A 104 10.05 -6.25 -2.23
C SER A 104 10.49 -6.39 -3.69
N HIS A 105 9.56 -6.51 -4.63
CA HIS A 105 9.93 -6.41 -6.04
C HIS A 105 10.38 -4.99 -6.40
N TRP A 106 11.22 -4.90 -7.40
CA TRP A 106 11.83 -3.65 -7.87
C TRP A 106 10.78 -2.57 -8.23
N ASP A 107 9.66 -2.94 -8.83
CA ASP A 107 8.56 -2.03 -9.21
C ASP A 107 7.74 -1.52 -8.00
N HIS A 108 8.11 -1.91 -6.78
CA HIS A 108 7.55 -1.44 -5.53
C HIS A 108 8.60 -0.83 -4.60
N SER A 109 9.74 -1.53 -4.37
CA SER A 109 10.70 -1.16 -3.33
C SER A 109 11.93 -0.39 -3.83
N PHE A 110 12.21 -0.37 -5.14
CA PHE A 110 13.46 0.15 -5.70
C PHE A 110 13.80 1.59 -5.30
N ASP A 111 12.81 2.46 -5.24
CA ASP A 111 13.00 3.87 -4.87
C ASP A 111 12.79 4.15 -3.36
N THR A 112 12.47 3.15 -2.55
CA THR A 112 12.10 3.32 -1.14
C THR A 112 13.21 4.00 -0.32
N ALA A 113 14.47 3.60 -0.52
CA ALA A 113 15.59 4.23 0.16
C ALA A 113 15.78 5.70 -0.26
N THR A 114 15.55 6.02 -1.52
CA THR A 114 15.60 7.39 -2.04
C THR A 114 14.52 8.25 -1.42
N TRP A 115 13.28 7.80 -1.38
CA TRP A 115 12.19 8.50 -0.70
C TRP A 115 12.53 8.77 0.77
N SER A 116 13.03 7.75 1.49
CA SER A 116 13.40 7.91 2.90
C SER A 116 14.53 8.90 3.12
N ARG A 117 15.54 8.94 2.23
CA ARG A 117 16.62 9.95 2.30
C ARG A 117 16.10 11.37 2.08
N LEU A 118 15.24 11.57 1.10
CA LEU A 118 14.71 12.88 0.74
C LEU A 118 13.73 13.45 1.78
N THR A 119 12.97 12.57 2.45
CA THR A 119 11.88 12.99 3.36
C THR A 119 12.24 12.86 4.83
N GLY A 120 13.22 12.02 5.16
CA GLY A 120 13.46 11.60 6.55
C GLY A 120 12.43 10.59 7.09
N ALA A 121 11.45 10.17 6.29
CA ALA A 121 10.38 9.28 6.73
C ALA A 121 10.90 7.86 7.05
N PRO A 122 10.43 7.23 8.14
CA PRO A 122 10.66 5.82 8.42
C PRO A 122 9.89 4.94 7.43
N ILE A 123 10.34 3.70 7.32
CA ILE A 123 9.80 2.68 6.41
C ILE A 123 9.18 1.56 7.24
N ILE A 124 8.03 1.03 6.78
CA ILE A 124 7.46 -0.24 7.23
C ILE A 124 7.29 -1.13 5.99
N GLY A 125 7.87 -2.32 6.03
CA GLY A 125 7.82 -3.27 4.92
C GLY A 125 8.20 -4.69 5.36
N SER A 126 8.60 -5.52 4.41
CA SER A 126 9.16 -6.85 4.71
C SER A 126 10.56 -6.76 5.32
N GLN A 127 11.06 -7.86 5.87
CA GLN A 127 12.48 -7.96 6.23
C GLN A 127 13.37 -7.73 5.02
N THR A 128 12.97 -8.26 3.85
CA THR A 128 13.67 -8.05 2.59
C THR A 128 13.73 -6.57 2.22
N THR A 129 12.61 -5.83 2.28
CA THR A 129 12.61 -4.37 2.07
C THR A 129 13.60 -3.67 3.00
N CYS A 130 13.64 -4.07 4.27
CA CYS A 130 14.58 -3.47 5.23
C CYS A 130 16.04 -3.77 4.86
N PHE A 131 16.35 -4.96 4.40
CA PHE A 131 17.69 -5.31 3.93
C PHE A 131 18.08 -4.56 2.64
N GLU A 132 17.16 -4.41 1.70
CA GLU A 132 17.39 -3.62 0.47
C GLU A 132 17.75 -2.17 0.78
N VAL A 133 16.98 -1.51 1.66
CA VAL A 133 17.28 -0.11 2.02
C VAL A 133 18.57 0.02 2.85
N MET A 134 18.93 -0.98 3.64
CA MET A 134 20.21 -1.03 4.34
C MET A 134 21.38 -1.25 3.36
N ALA A 135 21.20 -2.05 2.33
CA ALA A 135 22.16 -2.20 1.25
C ALA A 135 22.43 -0.88 0.52
N GLU A 136 21.43 0.00 0.49
CA GLU A 136 21.58 1.37 0.00
C GLU A 136 22.06 2.37 1.06
N ASN A 137 22.68 1.89 2.14
CA ASN A 137 23.28 2.67 3.21
C ASN A 137 22.28 3.50 4.06
N LEU A 138 21.01 3.09 4.16
CA LEU A 138 20.17 3.59 5.23
C LEU A 138 20.46 2.85 6.54
N PRO A 139 20.40 3.53 7.69
CA PRO A 139 20.59 2.87 8.97
C PRO A 139 19.39 1.95 9.29
N ALA A 140 19.66 0.84 10.00
CA ALA A 140 18.66 -0.20 10.29
C ALA A 140 17.40 0.33 10.99
N GLU A 141 17.55 1.30 11.88
CA GLU A 141 16.44 1.93 12.60
C GLU A 141 15.49 2.74 11.70
N ARG A 142 15.87 2.97 10.45
CA ARG A 142 15.03 3.65 9.48
C ARG A 142 13.92 2.74 8.94
N CYS A 143 14.07 1.42 9.04
CA CYS A 143 13.10 0.46 8.53
C CYS A 143 12.62 -0.48 9.64
N ARG A 144 11.31 -0.62 9.78
CA ARG A 144 10.66 -1.56 10.69
C ARG A 144 10.09 -2.73 9.90
N PRO A 145 10.63 -3.94 10.04
CA PRO A 145 10.05 -5.11 9.41
C PRO A 145 8.72 -5.49 10.07
N VAL A 146 7.77 -5.96 9.26
CA VAL A 146 6.48 -6.50 9.68
C VAL A 146 6.21 -7.82 8.98
N VAL A 147 5.55 -8.74 9.68
CA VAL A 147 5.29 -10.10 9.15
C VAL A 147 3.84 -10.30 8.72
N GLY A 148 2.92 -9.49 9.23
CA GLY A 148 1.46 -9.59 9.09
C GLY A 148 0.79 -9.69 10.47
N LEU A 149 -0.49 -9.30 10.55
CA LEU A 149 -1.31 -9.26 11.75
C LEU A 149 -0.91 -8.19 12.80
N GLU A 150 0.09 -7.35 12.52
CA GLU A 150 0.42 -6.20 13.37
C GLU A 150 -0.67 -5.14 13.31
N LYS A 151 -0.94 -4.55 14.48
CA LYS A 151 -1.77 -3.35 14.64
C LYS A 151 -0.89 -2.19 15.05
N ILE A 152 -0.86 -1.16 14.25
CA ILE A 152 0.05 -0.03 14.40
C ILE A 152 -0.78 1.27 14.39
N VAL A 153 -0.69 2.06 15.45
CA VAL A 153 -1.18 3.44 15.45
C VAL A 153 -0.11 4.28 14.75
N ILE A 154 -0.44 4.80 13.57
CA ILE A 154 0.51 5.55 12.72
C ILE A 154 0.42 7.06 12.94
N SER A 155 -0.75 7.54 13.32
CA SER A 155 -0.97 8.91 13.80
C SER A 155 -2.21 8.95 14.67
N GLU A 156 -2.50 10.11 15.24
CA GLU A 156 -3.67 10.30 16.09
C GLU A 156 -4.97 9.93 15.35
N GLY A 157 -5.77 9.05 15.96
CA GLY A 157 -7.00 8.53 15.36
C GLY A 157 -6.83 7.65 14.13
N VAL A 158 -5.59 7.33 13.70
CA VAL A 158 -5.31 6.49 12.52
C VAL A 158 -4.61 5.21 12.92
N THR A 159 -5.25 4.09 12.67
CA THR A 159 -4.71 2.76 12.92
C THR A 159 -4.57 1.98 11.62
N MET A 160 -3.42 1.40 11.40
CA MET A 160 -3.12 0.47 10.30
C MET A 160 -2.99 -0.95 10.84
N ARG A 161 -3.56 -1.92 10.12
CA ARG A 161 -3.34 -3.34 10.35
C ARG A 161 -2.63 -3.93 9.16
N VAL A 162 -1.55 -4.63 9.42
CA VAL A 162 -0.79 -5.35 8.39
C VAL A 162 -1.47 -6.69 8.15
N VAL A 163 -1.71 -7.02 6.90
CA VAL A 163 -2.32 -8.28 6.48
C VAL A 163 -1.29 -9.08 5.70
N ARG A 164 -0.91 -10.26 6.17
CA ARG A 164 -0.05 -11.14 5.37
C ARG A 164 -0.80 -11.53 4.09
N TRP A 165 -0.18 -11.25 2.93
CA TRP A 165 -0.82 -11.34 1.63
C TRP A 165 0.01 -12.18 0.65
N ASN A 166 -0.53 -12.46 -0.55
CA ASN A 166 0.15 -13.21 -1.60
C ASN A 166 0.53 -12.32 -2.80
N HIS A 167 1.32 -12.88 -3.71
CA HIS A 167 1.74 -12.23 -4.94
C HIS A 167 0.82 -12.59 -6.13
N SER A 168 0.84 -11.79 -7.19
CA SER A 168 0.13 -12.05 -8.45
C SER A 168 0.76 -13.18 -9.25
N GLY A 169 -0.01 -13.76 -10.19
CA GLY A 169 0.42 -14.84 -11.07
C GLY A 169 -0.07 -16.22 -10.62
N ASP A 170 0.46 -17.25 -11.24
CA ASP A 170 0.14 -18.65 -10.96
C ASP A 170 1.37 -19.33 -10.33
N PRO A 171 1.33 -19.74 -9.06
CA PRO A 171 2.48 -20.36 -8.40
C PRO A 171 2.97 -21.63 -9.10
N ALA A 172 2.13 -22.32 -9.86
CA ALA A 172 2.54 -23.49 -10.64
C ALA A 172 3.40 -23.13 -11.86
N LYS A 173 3.30 -21.88 -12.34
CA LYS A 173 4.04 -21.37 -13.50
C LYS A 173 5.16 -20.43 -13.12
N ASN A 174 4.96 -19.67 -12.06
CA ASN A 174 5.81 -18.56 -11.64
C ASN A 174 6.12 -18.68 -10.14
N TRP A 175 6.58 -19.85 -9.71
CA TRP A 175 6.88 -20.12 -8.31
C TRP A 175 7.80 -19.06 -7.68
N GLU A 176 8.81 -18.64 -8.40
CA GLU A 176 9.77 -17.63 -7.94
C GLU A 176 9.11 -16.32 -7.52
N GLN A 177 8.00 -15.91 -8.19
CA GLN A 177 7.24 -14.72 -7.81
C GLN A 177 6.31 -14.95 -6.62
N HIS A 178 6.02 -16.21 -6.29
CA HIS A 178 5.14 -16.58 -5.18
C HIS A 178 5.89 -17.04 -3.94
N ASP A 179 7.22 -17.26 -4.05
CA ASP A 179 8.00 -17.68 -2.91
C ASP A 179 7.91 -16.62 -1.80
N PRO A 180 7.30 -16.94 -0.64
CA PRO A 180 7.16 -16.00 0.46
C PRO A 180 8.44 -15.85 1.29
N VAL A 181 9.52 -16.52 0.94
CA VAL A 181 10.78 -16.49 1.66
C VAL A 181 11.43 -15.13 1.53
N GLU A 182 11.79 -14.54 2.65
CA GLU A 182 12.50 -13.28 2.72
C GLU A 182 14.01 -13.50 2.70
N LEU A 183 14.78 -12.47 2.34
CA LEU A 183 16.22 -12.48 2.43
C LEU A 183 16.67 -12.77 3.87
N ASP A 184 17.74 -13.55 4.00
CA ASP A 184 18.37 -13.85 5.30
C ASP A 184 19.51 -12.86 5.64
N ASP A 185 19.97 -12.05 4.65
CA ASP A 185 21.07 -11.09 4.82
C ASP A 185 20.90 -9.88 3.88
N ILE A 186 21.69 -8.85 4.13
CA ILE A 186 21.70 -7.60 3.35
C ILE A 186 22.32 -7.87 1.98
N PRO A 187 21.63 -7.56 0.86
CA PRO A 187 22.18 -7.70 -0.46
C PRO A 187 23.37 -6.75 -0.66
N ARG A 188 24.31 -7.17 -1.52
CA ARG A 188 25.53 -6.40 -1.78
C ARG A 188 25.33 -5.47 -2.96
N GLN A 189 25.67 -4.21 -2.76
CA GLN A 189 25.78 -3.26 -3.86
C GLN A 189 26.86 -3.73 -4.86
N ASP A 190 26.62 -3.44 -6.13
CA ASP A 190 27.66 -3.56 -7.15
C ASP A 190 28.78 -2.54 -6.87
N PRO A 191 30.05 -2.99 -6.72
CA PRO A 191 31.13 -2.10 -6.32
C PRO A 191 31.49 -1.07 -7.40
N ALA A 192 31.15 -1.30 -8.66
CA ALA A 192 31.47 -0.37 -9.75
C ALA A 192 30.42 0.72 -9.89
N THR A 193 29.13 0.43 -9.63
CA THR A 193 28.02 1.36 -9.83
C THR A 193 27.43 1.85 -8.51
N GLY A 194 27.55 1.06 -7.44
CA GLY A 194 26.88 1.30 -6.16
C GLY A 194 25.36 1.09 -6.21
N GLY A 195 24.83 0.44 -7.26
CA GLY A 195 23.41 0.11 -7.41
C GLY A 195 23.11 -1.34 -7.02
N LEU A 196 21.85 -1.62 -6.72
CA LEU A 196 21.34 -2.98 -6.57
C LEU A 196 20.95 -3.55 -7.94
N LYS A 197 20.90 -4.87 -8.05
CA LYS A 197 20.54 -5.57 -9.30
C LYS A 197 19.04 -5.85 -9.28
N ALA A 198 18.30 -5.13 -10.09
CA ALA A 198 16.89 -5.37 -10.25
C ALA A 198 16.58 -6.79 -10.72
N GLY A 199 15.59 -7.44 -10.12
CA GLY A 199 15.11 -8.76 -10.52
C GLY A 199 16.04 -9.93 -10.21
N VAL A 200 17.08 -9.76 -9.42
CA VAL A 200 17.92 -10.84 -8.89
C VAL A 200 17.44 -11.20 -7.49
N ALA A 201 17.29 -12.49 -7.20
CA ALA A 201 16.72 -12.98 -5.95
C ALA A 201 17.45 -12.47 -4.68
N GLU A 202 18.75 -12.18 -4.81
CA GLU A 202 19.56 -11.65 -3.72
C GLU A 202 19.30 -10.17 -3.45
N ASP A 203 18.88 -9.41 -4.47
CA ASP A 203 18.72 -7.95 -4.38
C ASP A 203 17.24 -7.54 -4.35
N PHE A 204 16.40 -8.12 -5.23
CA PHE A 204 14.96 -7.89 -5.31
C PHE A 204 14.23 -9.22 -5.50
N PRO A 205 14.15 -10.05 -4.45
CA PRO A 205 13.56 -11.37 -4.52
C PRO A 205 12.04 -11.32 -4.74
N ASN A 206 11.45 -12.47 -4.92
CA ASN A 206 10.03 -12.67 -5.13
C ASN A 206 9.15 -12.11 -4.07
N GLY A 207 8.84 -10.90 -4.06
CA GLY A 207 7.91 -10.34 -3.11
C GLY A 207 8.17 -10.61 -1.62
N GLY A 208 9.03 -11.57 -1.26
CA GLY A 208 9.46 -11.87 0.12
C GLY A 208 8.33 -11.94 1.15
N GLY A 209 7.16 -12.37 0.74
CA GLY A 209 5.96 -12.27 1.54
C GLY A 209 5.30 -10.91 1.46
N ASN A 210 4.28 -10.81 0.64
CA ASN A 210 3.50 -9.62 0.41
C ASN A 210 2.66 -9.21 1.63
N ARG A 211 2.40 -7.90 1.77
CA ARG A 211 1.56 -7.28 2.81
C ARG A 211 0.47 -6.44 2.17
N GLY A 212 -0.74 -6.62 2.67
CA GLY A 212 -1.81 -5.64 2.51
C GLY A 212 -1.92 -4.76 3.76
N PHE A 213 -2.53 -3.60 3.63
CA PHE A 213 -2.70 -2.66 4.72
C PHE A 213 -4.18 -2.27 4.86
N LEU A 214 -4.75 -2.56 6.02
CA LEU A 214 -6.11 -2.15 6.38
C LEU A 214 -6.04 -0.93 7.31
N PHE A 215 -6.51 0.20 6.82
CA PHE A 215 -6.55 1.45 7.57
C PHE A 215 -7.93 1.70 8.17
N THR A 216 -7.93 2.23 9.37
CA THR A 216 -9.11 2.78 10.03
C THR A 216 -8.79 4.15 10.58
N VAL A 217 -9.69 5.10 10.35
CA VAL A 217 -9.60 6.47 10.87
C VAL A 217 -10.82 6.74 11.74
N ASP A 218 -10.59 7.11 12.99
CA ASP A 218 -11.61 7.58 13.91
C ASP A 218 -11.75 9.10 13.76
N GLY A 219 -12.40 9.54 12.69
CA GLY A 219 -12.61 10.96 12.38
C GLY A 219 -13.72 11.58 13.23
N PRO A 220 -13.83 12.93 13.25
CA PRO A 220 -14.81 13.65 14.06
C PRO A 220 -16.26 13.38 13.63
N GLN A 221 -16.50 13.01 12.38
CA GLN A 221 -17.81 12.64 11.86
C GLN A 221 -18.10 11.13 11.93
N GLY A 222 -17.13 10.34 12.45
CA GLY A 222 -17.20 8.90 12.58
C GLY A 222 -16.11 8.17 11.81
N ARG A 223 -16.06 6.87 12.01
CA ARG A 223 -15.03 6.01 11.44
C ARG A 223 -15.20 5.81 9.94
N TYR A 224 -14.08 5.88 9.19
CA TYR A 224 -13.96 5.45 7.80
C TYR A 224 -12.72 4.57 7.62
N SER A 225 -12.65 3.81 6.52
CA SER A 225 -11.64 2.76 6.36
C SER A 225 -11.37 2.43 4.90
N TRP A 226 -10.16 1.95 4.62
CA TRP A 226 -9.81 1.39 3.32
C TRP A 226 -8.83 0.23 3.46
N PHE A 227 -8.89 -0.68 2.47
CA PHE A 227 -7.94 -1.77 2.33
C PHE A 227 -7.11 -1.56 1.07
N TYR A 228 -5.79 -1.67 1.21
CA TYR A 228 -4.81 -1.57 0.14
C TYR A 228 -4.02 -2.88 0.02
N HIS A 229 -3.79 -3.35 -1.20
CA HIS A 229 -2.77 -4.33 -1.54
C HIS A 229 -2.25 -4.08 -2.96
N ASN A 230 -0.96 -4.33 -3.18
CA ASN A 230 -0.27 -4.01 -4.42
C ASN A 230 -0.07 -5.21 -5.35
N SER A 231 -0.43 -6.41 -4.92
CA SER A 231 -0.36 -7.64 -5.71
C SER A 231 -1.38 -8.64 -5.18
N ALA A 232 -1.87 -9.56 -5.97
CA ALA A 232 -2.72 -10.67 -5.54
C ALA A 232 -2.86 -11.75 -6.62
N SER A 233 -2.93 -13.02 -6.20
CA SER A 233 -3.37 -14.14 -7.03
C SER A 233 -4.56 -14.84 -6.42
N ALA A 234 -5.59 -15.10 -7.23
CA ALA A 234 -6.74 -15.85 -6.78
C ALA A 234 -6.43 -17.33 -6.49
N VAL A 235 -5.35 -17.87 -7.05
CA VAL A 235 -5.02 -19.30 -6.97
C VAL A 235 -4.71 -19.72 -5.54
N ASP A 236 -4.01 -18.90 -4.78
CA ASP A 236 -3.51 -19.22 -3.45
C ASP A 236 -3.99 -18.28 -2.33
N LEU A 237 -4.98 -17.40 -2.59
CA LEU A 237 -5.58 -16.55 -1.53
C LEU A 237 -6.16 -17.32 -0.35
N HIS A 238 -6.58 -18.59 -0.57
CA HIS A 238 -7.09 -19.48 0.47
C HIS A 238 -6.05 -20.49 0.97
N VAL A 239 -4.83 -20.45 0.44
CA VAL A 239 -3.77 -21.39 0.82
C VAL A 239 -2.95 -20.78 1.94
N PRO A 240 -2.72 -21.50 3.05
CA PRO A 240 -1.85 -21.02 4.12
C PRO A 240 -0.43 -20.78 3.63
N ILE A 241 0.14 -19.65 4.02
CA ILE A 241 1.53 -19.30 3.75
C ILE A 241 2.38 -19.97 4.83
N VAL A 242 3.17 -20.98 4.44
CA VAL A 242 4.06 -21.69 5.35
C VAL A 242 5.53 -21.43 4.99
N ILE A 243 6.30 -20.84 5.91
CA ILE A 243 7.70 -20.49 5.72
C ILE A 243 8.53 -21.16 6.79
N LYS A 244 9.50 -22.01 6.40
CA LYS A 244 10.38 -22.73 7.34
C LYS A 244 9.59 -23.44 8.46
N GLY A 245 8.41 -23.99 8.14
CA GLY A 245 7.54 -24.70 9.07
C GLY A 245 6.64 -23.82 9.94
N VAL A 246 6.67 -22.51 9.80
CA VAL A 246 5.77 -21.59 10.49
C VAL A 246 4.58 -21.24 9.58
N ASP A 247 3.37 -21.47 10.07
CA ASP A 247 2.12 -21.14 9.38
C ASP A 247 1.73 -19.69 9.70
N TYR A 248 1.64 -18.85 8.65
CA TYR A 248 1.23 -17.45 8.71
C TYR A 248 -0.25 -17.24 8.34
N GLY A 249 -1.00 -18.34 8.16
CA GLY A 249 -2.40 -18.31 7.73
C GLY A 249 -2.59 -18.01 6.24
N ALA A 250 -3.80 -18.26 5.76
CA ALA A 250 -4.17 -17.91 4.38
C ALA A 250 -4.45 -16.40 4.26
N PRO A 251 -4.06 -15.73 3.17
CA PRO A 251 -4.25 -14.29 2.98
C PRO A 251 -5.68 -13.81 3.27
N ILE A 252 -6.68 -14.51 2.72
CA ILE A 252 -8.08 -14.12 2.92
C ILE A 252 -8.55 -14.29 4.38
N GLU A 253 -8.02 -15.26 5.10
CA GLU A 253 -8.32 -15.45 6.53
C GLU A 253 -7.62 -14.37 7.38
N ASN A 254 -6.40 -13.99 7.02
CA ASN A 254 -5.69 -12.88 7.63
C ASN A 254 -6.45 -11.57 7.47
N LEU A 255 -7.04 -11.34 6.27
CA LEU A 255 -7.88 -10.17 6.03
C LEU A 255 -9.15 -10.19 6.90
N LYS A 256 -9.81 -11.33 7.04
CA LYS A 256 -10.97 -11.49 7.95
C LYS A 256 -10.61 -11.22 9.40
N ILE A 257 -9.43 -11.67 9.86
CA ILE A 257 -8.92 -11.40 11.20
C ILE A 257 -8.70 -9.89 11.40
N ALA A 258 -8.07 -9.22 10.43
CA ALA A 258 -7.84 -7.78 10.48
C ALA A 258 -9.14 -6.98 10.50
N MET A 259 -10.13 -7.35 9.68
CA MET A 259 -11.48 -6.77 9.68
C MET A 259 -12.18 -6.93 11.04
N LYS A 260 -12.12 -8.15 11.61
CA LYS A 260 -12.69 -8.44 12.92
C LYS A 260 -12.03 -7.62 14.04
N ASP A 261 -10.68 -7.55 14.06
CA ASP A 261 -9.94 -6.74 15.05
C ASP A 261 -10.24 -5.24 14.88
N ALA A 262 -10.51 -4.79 13.68
CA ALA A 262 -10.95 -3.44 13.39
C ALA A 262 -12.42 -3.17 13.78
N GLY A 263 -13.21 -4.20 14.08
CA GLY A 263 -14.67 -4.08 14.30
C GLY A 263 -15.43 -3.68 13.03
N LEU A 264 -14.91 -4.03 11.84
CA LEU A 264 -15.48 -3.66 10.55
C LEU A 264 -16.32 -4.79 9.97
N GLN A 265 -17.50 -4.45 9.41
CA GLN A 265 -18.34 -5.33 8.59
C GLN A 265 -18.17 -5.05 7.09
N SER A 266 -17.60 -3.88 6.77
CA SER A 266 -17.30 -3.42 5.42
C SER A 266 -16.19 -2.37 5.47
N VAL A 267 -15.54 -2.10 4.33
CA VAL A 267 -14.64 -0.95 4.16
C VAL A 267 -15.29 0.09 3.24
N ASP A 268 -14.87 1.34 3.36
CA ASP A 268 -15.38 2.40 2.47
C ASP A 268 -14.70 2.35 1.11
N LEU A 269 -13.43 1.94 1.06
CA LEU A 269 -12.68 1.87 -0.18
C LEU A 269 -11.77 0.63 -0.22
N TRP A 270 -11.68 0.03 -1.40
CA TRP A 270 -10.67 -0.96 -1.78
C TRP A 270 -9.73 -0.36 -2.83
N ILE A 271 -8.43 -0.42 -2.58
CA ILE A 271 -7.37 -0.08 -3.53
C ILE A 271 -6.58 -1.36 -3.78
N GLY A 272 -6.59 -1.87 -5.00
CA GLY A 272 -5.97 -3.17 -5.24
C GLY A 272 -5.96 -3.60 -6.69
N THR A 273 -5.37 -4.77 -6.93
CA THR A 273 -5.16 -5.38 -8.25
C THR A 273 -5.61 -6.85 -8.28
N GLY A 274 -5.41 -7.55 -9.39
CA GLY A 274 -5.60 -8.99 -9.54
C GLY A 274 -6.80 -9.42 -10.41
N GLY A 275 -7.50 -8.48 -11.02
CA GLY A 275 -8.57 -8.75 -11.97
C GLY A 275 -9.81 -9.40 -11.35
N LEU A 276 -10.71 -9.93 -12.19
CA LEU A 276 -11.97 -10.52 -11.76
C LEU A 276 -11.83 -11.67 -10.75
N PRO A 277 -10.90 -12.64 -10.90
CA PRO A 277 -10.80 -13.75 -9.95
C PRO A 277 -10.48 -13.28 -8.51
N VAL A 278 -9.61 -12.27 -8.36
CA VAL A 278 -9.29 -11.68 -7.06
C VAL A 278 -10.47 -10.87 -6.53
N ALA A 279 -11.14 -10.09 -7.37
CA ALA A 279 -12.32 -9.33 -6.97
C ALA A 279 -13.43 -10.23 -6.41
N GLN A 280 -13.66 -11.39 -7.03
CA GLN A 280 -14.66 -12.37 -6.58
C GLN A 280 -14.35 -12.95 -5.18
N LEU A 281 -13.10 -12.99 -4.76
CA LEU A 281 -12.67 -13.47 -3.44
C LEU A 281 -12.62 -12.36 -2.39
N VAL A 282 -12.17 -11.17 -2.77
CA VAL A 282 -11.95 -10.05 -1.85
C VAL A 282 -13.23 -9.28 -1.55
N VAL A 283 -14.03 -8.96 -2.57
CA VAL A 283 -15.26 -8.15 -2.42
C VAL A 283 -16.26 -8.75 -1.41
N PRO A 284 -16.54 -10.06 -1.39
CA PRO A 284 -17.46 -10.63 -0.39
C PRO A 284 -16.97 -10.48 1.06
N VAL A 285 -15.65 -10.42 1.27
CA VAL A 285 -15.03 -10.28 2.59
C VAL A 285 -15.10 -8.85 3.10
N ILE A 286 -14.63 -7.90 2.28
CA ILE A 286 -14.50 -6.50 2.72
C ILE A 286 -15.69 -5.63 2.35
N LYS A 287 -16.57 -6.07 1.44
CA LYS A 287 -17.79 -5.37 0.99
C LYS A 287 -17.55 -3.86 0.78
N PRO A 288 -16.64 -3.49 -0.12
CA PRO A 288 -16.22 -2.10 -0.28
C PRO A 288 -17.34 -1.30 -0.92
N LYS A 289 -17.45 0.00 -0.57
CA LYS A 289 -18.38 0.92 -1.27
C LYS A 289 -17.82 1.35 -2.62
N ALA A 290 -16.49 1.43 -2.72
CA ALA A 290 -15.81 1.83 -3.95
C ALA A 290 -14.50 1.05 -4.13
N HIS A 291 -14.01 1.02 -5.39
CA HIS A 291 -12.74 0.41 -5.77
C HIS A 291 -11.94 1.33 -6.67
N ILE A 292 -10.65 1.49 -6.36
CA ILE A 292 -9.64 2.09 -7.24
C ILE A 292 -8.75 0.94 -7.72
N PRO A 293 -8.76 0.59 -9.02
CA PRO A 293 -7.83 -0.38 -9.57
C PRO A 293 -6.42 0.23 -9.64
N ILE A 294 -5.42 -0.60 -9.39
CA ILE A 294 -4.00 -0.23 -9.46
C ILE A 294 -3.20 -1.31 -10.17
N HIS A 295 -1.96 -1.00 -10.55
CA HIS A 295 -1.00 -1.96 -11.10
C HIS A 295 -1.43 -2.58 -12.45
N TRP A 296 -2.05 -1.79 -13.30
CA TRP A 296 -2.50 -2.17 -14.65
C TRP A 296 -1.87 -1.29 -15.75
N ASP A 297 -1.21 -0.22 -15.36
CA ASP A 297 -0.77 0.92 -16.19
C ASP A 297 0.63 0.76 -16.79
N GLY A 298 1.24 -0.44 -16.70
CA GLY A 298 2.57 -0.73 -17.20
C GLY A 298 3.69 -0.44 -16.20
N LEU A 299 4.82 -1.14 -16.38
CA LEU A 299 5.97 -1.10 -15.47
C LEU A 299 7.19 -0.42 -16.10
N TRP A 300 7.22 -0.35 -17.43
CA TRP A 300 8.39 -0.05 -18.25
C TRP A 300 8.34 1.32 -18.89
N GLU A 301 7.14 1.83 -19.10
CA GLU A 301 6.91 3.11 -19.75
C GLU A 301 7.39 4.26 -18.86
N SER A 302 8.02 5.27 -19.49
CA SER A 302 8.52 6.44 -18.78
C SER A 302 7.41 7.12 -17.98
N PHE A 303 7.71 7.43 -16.71
CA PHE A 303 6.78 8.16 -15.84
C PHE A 303 6.42 9.53 -16.41
N GLU A 304 7.36 10.22 -17.07
CA GLU A 304 7.17 11.52 -17.68
C GLU A 304 6.17 11.50 -18.85
N GLY A 305 5.96 10.35 -19.46
CA GLY A 305 4.95 10.15 -20.51
C GLY A 305 3.51 10.20 -19.99
N GLY A 306 3.35 10.15 -18.67
CA GLY A 306 2.03 9.97 -18.06
C GLY A 306 1.49 8.54 -18.22
N MET A 307 0.23 8.35 -17.88
CA MET A 307 -0.44 7.06 -17.96
C MET A 307 -0.48 6.53 -19.38
N PRO A 308 0.10 5.35 -19.69
CA PRO A 308 0.26 4.88 -21.08
C PRO A 308 -1.04 4.37 -21.71
N TRP A 309 -1.99 3.88 -20.92
CA TRP A 309 -3.32 3.42 -21.36
C TRP A 309 -4.35 3.48 -20.24
N PRO A 310 -5.65 3.61 -20.56
CA PRO A 310 -6.71 3.63 -19.55
C PRO A 310 -6.96 2.25 -18.95
N PHE A 311 -7.50 2.22 -17.75
CA PHE A 311 -8.02 0.97 -17.17
C PHE A 311 -9.15 0.41 -18.03
N SER A 312 -9.03 -0.84 -18.43
CA SER A 312 -10.03 -1.54 -19.24
C SER A 312 -10.08 -3.02 -18.84
N ASP A 313 -11.02 -3.38 -17.98
CA ASP A 313 -11.36 -4.76 -17.63
C ASP A 313 -12.88 -4.88 -17.49
N ALA A 314 -13.54 -5.17 -18.60
CA ALA A 314 -14.99 -5.24 -18.67
C ALA A 314 -15.61 -6.29 -17.70
N ALA A 315 -14.88 -7.35 -17.41
CA ALA A 315 -15.34 -8.39 -16.50
C ALA A 315 -15.32 -7.91 -15.03
N VAL A 316 -14.27 -7.21 -14.64
CA VAL A 316 -14.20 -6.56 -13.32
C VAL A 316 -15.26 -5.47 -13.20
N GLU A 317 -15.41 -4.62 -14.23
CA GLU A 317 -16.42 -3.55 -14.25
C GLU A 317 -17.84 -4.07 -14.05
N ASP A 318 -18.23 -5.08 -14.80
CA ASP A 318 -19.55 -5.73 -14.71
C ASP A 318 -19.76 -6.38 -13.33
N TYR A 319 -18.75 -7.08 -12.81
CA TYR A 319 -18.83 -7.71 -11.50
C TYR A 319 -19.01 -6.69 -10.37
N LEU A 320 -18.20 -5.61 -10.37
CA LEU A 320 -18.28 -4.56 -9.36
C LEU A 320 -19.64 -3.85 -9.41
N ALA A 321 -20.13 -3.52 -10.61
CA ALA A 321 -21.45 -2.92 -10.79
C ALA A 321 -22.58 -3.81 -10.22
N LYS A 322 -22.56 -5.12 -10.51
CA LYS A 322 -23.51 -6.10 -9.96
C LYS A 322 -23.39 -6.26 -8.44
N SER A 323 -22.21 -6.04 -7.89
CA SER A 323 -21.94 -6.10 -6.45
C SER A 323 -22.24 -4.79 -5.73
N GLY A 324 -22.70 -3.74 -6.43
CA GLY A 324 -22.99 -2.43 -5.88
C GLY A 324 -21.72 -1.63 -5.48
N VAL A 325 -20.56 -2.01 -6.03
CA VAL A 325 -19.28 -1.35 -5.76
C VAL A 325 -19.01 -0.30 -6.83
N LYS A 326 -18.81 0.96 -6.42
CA LYS A 326 -18.49 2.05 -7.33
C LYS A 326 -17.04 1.93 -7.81
N LEU A 327 -16.85 1.76 -9.12
CA LEU A 327 -15.52 1.79 -9.72
C LEU A 327 -15.06 3.24 -9.92
N LEU A 328 -13.86 3.55 -9.41
CA LEU A 328 -13.20 4.84 -9.54
C LEU A 328 -11.97 4.66 -10.45
N LYS A 329 -12.19 4.76 -11.75
CA LYS A 329 -11.12 4.57 -12.74
C LYS A 329 -10.15 5.75 -12.71
N PRO A 330 -8.84 5.51 -12.52
CA PRO A 330 -7.86 6.52 -12.79
C PRO A 330 -7.87 6.90 -14.29
N GLY A 331 -7.81 8.19 -14.58
CA GLY A 331 -7.74 8.73 -15.93
C GLY A 331 -6.36 9.27 -16.31
N GLN A 332 -5.54 9.61 -15.33
CA GLN A 332 -4.16 10.05 -15.50
C GLN A 332 -3.39 9.85 -14.19
N TYR A 333 -2.08 9.76 -14.25
CA TYR A 333 -1.22 9.86 -13.07
C TYR A 333 -1.53 11.12 -12.28
N MET A 334 -1.42 11.05 -10.98
CA MET A 334 -1.81 12.10 -10.03
C MET A 334 -3.31 12.34 -9.92
N ASP A 335 -4.17 11.44 -10.40
CA ASP A 335 -5.58 11.49 -10.06
C ASP A 335 -5.77 11.39 -8.55
N LYS A 336 -6.72 12.16 -8.05
CA LYS A 336 -6.93 12.35 -6.63
C LYS A 336 -8.39 12.12 -6.24
N TRP A 337 -8.58 11.47 -5.11
CA TRP A 337 -9.88 11.31 -4.45
C TRP A 337 -9.79 11.75 -3.00
N GLN A 338 -10.92 12.17 -2.48
CA GLN A 338 -11.08 12.43 -1.07
C GLN A 338 -12.08 11.45 -0.48
N LEU A 339 -11.66 10.73 0.58
CA LEU A 339 -12.48 9.78 1.31
C LEU A 339 -12.74 10.34 2.72
N ASP A 340 -14.01 10.37 3.12
CA ASP A 340 -14.47 10.66 4.46
C ASP A 340 -15.53 9.62 4.91
N LYS A 341 -16.12 9.80 6.08
CA LYS A 341 -17.15 8.91 6.62
C LYS A 341 -18.37 8.79 5.70
N THR A 342 -18.68 9.83 4.95
CA THR A 342 -19.94 9.96 4.20
C THR A 342 -19.80 9.61 2.74
N SER A 343 -18.62 9.85 2.16
CA SER A 343 -18.43 9.80 0.71
C SER A 343 -17.00 9.49 0.27
N ILE A 344 -16.88 9.07 -0.98
CA ILE A 344 -15.65 9.15 -1.76
C ILE A 344 -15.92 9.88 -3.07
N ARG A 345 -15.13 10.91 -3.37
CA ARG A 345 -15.28 11.76 -4.56
C ARG A 345 -13.94 12.06 -5.21
N ALA A 346 -13.93 12.19 -6.51
CA ALA A 346 -12.78 12.74 -7.23
C ALA A 346 -12.58 14.21 -6.85
N VAL A 347 -11.32 14.62 -6.78
CA VAL A 347 -10.90 15.99 -6.46
C VAL A 347 -9.96 16.45 -7.55
N GLU A 348 -10.14 17.71 -7.96
CA GLU A 348 -9.29 18.35 -8.96
C GLU A 348 -7.82 18.38 -8.48
N ASN A 349 -6.91 18.00 -9.37
CA ASN A 349 -5.46 17.95 -9.10
C ASN A 349 -4.63 18.44 -10.30
N SER A 350 -5.20 19.29 -11.15
CA SER A 350 -4.58 19.78 -12.38
C SER A 350 -3.26 20.52 -12.14
N ALA A 351 -3.14 21.24 -11.03
CA ALA A 351 -1.91 21.95 -10.70
C ALA A 351 -0.70 20.99 -10.56
N ILE A 352 -0.87 19.85 -9.87
CA ILE A 352 0.19 18.83 -9.71
C ILE A 352 0.44 18.14 -11.06
N LYS A 353 -0.61 17.75 -11.79
CA LYS A 353 -0.47 17.16 -13.12
C LYS A 353 0.32 18.07 -14.07
N SER A 354 -0.04 19.35 -14.12
CA SER A 354 0.67 20.34 -14.95
C SER A 354 2.13 20.53 -14.53
N ALA A 355 2.43 20.55 -13.23
CA ALA A 355 3.79 20.65 -12.71
C ALA A 355 4.69 19.46 -13.13
N LEU A 356 4.07 18.28 -13.35
CA LEU A 356 4.74 17.08 -13.85
C LEU A 356 4.67 16.93 -15.37
N GLY A 357 4.02 17.86 -16.09
CA GLY A 357 3.89 17.82 -17.54
C GLY A 357 2.77 16.90 -18.04
N PHE A 358 1.90 16.40 -17.17
CA PHE A 358 0.77 15.57 -17.59
C PHE A 358 -0.36 16.46 -18.11
N SER A 359 -0.73 16.26 -19.38
CA SER A 359 -1.92 16.89 -19.95
C SER A 359 -3.18 16.21 -19.42
N GLU A 360 -4.27 16.98 -19.29
CA GLU A 360 -5.59 16.39 -19.10
C GLU A 360 -5.95 15.60 -20.34
N ILE A 361 -6.19 14.31 -20.16
CA ILE A 361 -6.69 13.36 -21.14
C ILE A 361 -5.85 13.33 -22.43
N GLN A 362 -4.85 12.49 -22.48
CA GLN A 362 -4.43 11.96 -23.77
C GLN A 362 -5.62 11.17 -24.32
N SER A 363 -6.21 11.64 -25.43
CA SER A 363 -7.13 10.84 -26.22
C SER A 363 -6.33 9.68 -26.78
N PHE A 364 -6.46 8.50 -26.17
CA PHE A 364 -5.80 7.29 -26.64
C PHE A 364 -6.35 6.98 -28.04
N PRO A 365 -5.54 7.02 -29.12
CA PRO A 365 -5.99 6.55 -30.42
C PRO A 365 -6.33 5.08 -30.27
N GLY A 366 -7.54 4.71 -30.65
CA GLY A 366 -8.14 3.42 -30.40
C GLY A 366 -7.21 2.22 -30.69
N ARG A 367 -7.21 1.29 -29.75
CA ARG A 367 -6.88 -0.10 -30.02
C ARG A 367 -8.16 -0.91 -30.09
#